data_2359666203c557546572aa491bb7e090
#
_entry.id   2359666203c557546572aa491bb7e090
#
_cell.length_a   1.000
_cell.length_b   1.000
_cell.length_c   1.000
_cell.angle_alpha   90.00
_cell.angle_beta   90.00
_cell.angle_gamma   90.00
#
_symmetry.space_group_name_H-M   'P 1'
#
loop_
_entity.id
_entity.type
_entity.pdbx_description
1 polymer ?
#
loop_
_entity_poly.entity_id
_entity_poly.type
_entity_poly.pdbx_seq_one_letter_code
_entity_poly.pdbx_strand_id
1 'polypeptide(L)'
;HIPEAGGSDPRAGQPGVVNPGPNGIFGDADDVGGSLGITKSLATGLYDADAIFGLHKQVTARNAPSIVNAAYNPVQFWDGRATGTFTDPVTNTVVFPNGASLESQALGPVVSGVEMAHTGRTIPELVARVAASRPLALSPQLTPDLVPFVANRTYADLFNLAFGTPDITGVRIGEAIAAYERTLFSNQAPI
;
A
#
# COMPACT_ATOMS: atom_id res chain seq x y z
N HIS A 1 2.66 9.40 -0.93
CA HIS A 1 1.67 10.44 -1.18
C HIS A 1 2.01 11.15 -2.50
N ILE A 2 1.35 10.81 -3.59
CA ILE A 2 1.55 11.49 -4.88
C ILE A 2 0.34 12.43 -5.05
N PRO A 3 0.54 13.74 -5.04
CA PRO A 3 -0.51 14.68 -5.39
C PRO A 3 -1.01 14.39 -6.81
N GLU A 4 -2.28 14.50 -7.05
CA GLU A 4 -2.81 14.36 -8.41
C GLU A 4 -2.31 15.55 -9.23
N ALA A 5 -1.36 15.30 -10.13
CA ALA A 5 -0.88 16.33 -11.04
C ALA A 5 -1.92 16.54 -12.15
N GLY A 6 -2.43 17.75 -12.28
CA GLY A 6 -3.25 18.16 -13.44
C GLY A 6 -4.75 18.17 -13.25
N GLY A 7 -5.27 18.06 -12.02
CA GLY A 7 -6.68 18.34 -11.75
C GLY A 7 -6.99 19.84 -11.73
N SER A 8 -8.25 20.18 -11.92
CA SER A 8 -8.76 21.55 -11.74
C SER A 8 -8.79 21.99 -10.26
N ASP A 9 -8.40 21.12 -9.33
CA ASP A 9 -8.30 21.42 -7.91
C ASP A 9 -7.15 22.41 -7.67
N PRO A 10 -7.42 23.64 -7.17
CA PRO A 10 -6.40 24.61 -6.86
C PRO A 10 -5.46 24.16 -5.72
N ARG A 11 -5.81 23.07 -5.03
CA ARG A 11 -4.99 22.42 -3.99
C ARG A 11 -4.18 21.24 -4.53
N ALA A 12 -4.28 20.92 -5.83
CA ALA A 12 -3.47 19.88 -6.45
C ALA A 12 -1.98 20.14 -6.17
N GLY A 13 -1.30 19.18 -5.58
CA GLY A 13 0.08 19.34 -5.13
C GLY A 13 0.26 19.78 -3.67
N GLN A 14 -0.81 20.12 -2.96
CA GLN A 14 -0.76 20.37 -1.52
C GLN A 14 -0.75 19.05 -0.72
N PRO A 15 -0.21 19.05 0.52
CA PRO A 15 -0.39 17.93 1.42
C PRO A 15 -1.89 17.69 1.68
N GLY A 16 -2.35 16.47 1.41
CA GLY A 16 -3.76 16.13 1.43
C GLY A 16 -4.42 16.36 0.06
N VAL A 17 -4.91 15.29 -0.51
CA VAL A 17 -5.69 15.34 -1.75
C VAL A 17 -7.15 15.51 -1.38
N VAL A 18 -7.88 16.25 -2.20
CA VAL A 18 -9.30 16.47 -2.01
C VAL A 18 -10.07 15.82 -3.15
N ASN A 19 -11.14 15.13 -2.81
CA ASN A 19 -12.16 14.69 -3.76
C ASN A 19 -13.31 15.69 -3.69
N PRO A 20 -13.88 16.12 -4.82
CA PRO A 20 -14.93 17.13 -4.88
C PRO A 20 -16.31 16.63 -4.39
N GLY A 21 -16.39 15.44 -3.81
CA GLY A 21 -17.66 14.89 -3.37
C GLY A 21 -18.60 14.49 -4.52
N PRO A 22 -19.87 14.19 -4.20
CA PRO A 22 -20.86 13.75 -5.19
C PRO A 22 -21.22 14.78 -6.26
N ASN A 23 -21.10 16.07 -5.96
CA ASN A 23 -21.46 17.13 -6.89
C ASN A 23 -20.37 17.47 -7.92
N GLY A 24 -19.13 17.01 -7.70
CA GLY A 24 -17.98 17.23 -8.59
C GLY A 24 -17.42 18.66 -8.56
N ILE A 25 -17.80 19.48 -7.58
CA ILE A 25 -17.37 20.89 -7.45
C ILE A 25 -16.39 21.01 -6.29
N PHE A 26 -15.18 21.48 -6.58
CA PHE A 26 -14.17 21.72 -5.55
C PHE A 26 -14.40 23.02 -4.79
N GLY A 27 -14.14 23.01 -3.49
CA GLY A 27 -14.14 24.21 -2.65
C GLY A 27 -15.41 24.40 -1.85
N ASP A 28 -16.28 23.42 -1.77
CA ASP A 28 -17.50 23.46 -0.99
C ASP A 28 -17.54 22.45 0.19
N ALA A 29 -18.71 22.29 0.82
CA ALA A 29 -18.83 21.60 2.09
C ALA A 29 -18.80 20.06 1.99
N ASP A 30 -19.01 19.49 0.81
CA ASP A 30 -18.98 18.04 0.59
C ASP A 30 -17.62 17.50 0.10
N ASP A 31 -16.62 18.38 -0.02
CA ASP A 31 -15.25 18.03 -0.29
C ASP A 31 -14.68 17.08 0.78
N VAL A 32 -14.03 16.00 0.36
CA VAL A 32 -13.39 15.04 1.26
C VAL A 32 -11.88 15.12 1.11
N GLY A 33 -11.20 15.48 2.21
CA GLY A 33 -9.74 15.59 2.28
C GLY A 33 -9.08 14.36 2.91
N GLY A 34 -7.95 13.92 2.34
CA GLY A 34 -7.17 12.79 2.86
C GLY A 34 -6.03 12.38 1.94
N SER A 35 -5.56 11.14 2.04
CA SER A 35 -4.63 10.56 1.07
C SER A 35 -5.35 9.98 -0.12
N LEU A 36 -4.75 10.17 -1.30
CA LEU A 36 -5.31 9.65 -2.55
C LEU A 36 -5.36 8.13 -2.53
N GLY A 37 -6.54 7.61 -2.82
CA GLY A 37 -6.79 6.20 -3.06
C GLY A 37 -6.95 5.90 -4.56
N ILE A 38 -7.76 4.90 -4.85
CA ILE A 38 -8.08 4.46 -6.21
C ILE A 38 -9.58 4.65 -6.50
N THR A 39 -9.95 4.69 -7.77
CA THR A 39 -11.35 4.60 -8.18
C THR A 39 -11.91 3.23 -7.78
N LYS A 40 -13.09 3.22 -7.16
CA LYS A 40 -13.75 1.98 -6.76
C LYS A 40 -13.92 1.04 -7.94
N SER A 41 -13.54 -0.20 -7.76
CA SER A 41 -13.63 -1.23 -8.79
C SER A 41 -14.10 -2.56 -8.23
N LEU A 42 -14.67 -3.38 -9.10
CA LEU A 42 -15.12 -4.74 -8.81
C LEU A 42 -14.03 -5.76 -9.16
N ALA A 43 -14.15 -6.99 -8.68
CA ALA A 43 -13.26 -8.10 -9.02
C ALA A 43 -13.24 -8.41 -10.53
N THR A 44 -14.27 -8.03 -11.26
CA THR A 44 -14.35 -8.15 -12.73
C THR A 44 -13.45 -7.16 -13.48
N GLY A 45 -12.85 -6.20 -12.78
CA GLY A 45 -12.05 -5.10 -13.36
C GLY A 45 -12.88 -3.90 -13.84
N LEU A 46 -14.20 -3.95 -13.71
CA LEU A 46 -15.07 -2.82 -14.03
C LEU A 46 -15.05 -1.80 -12.89
N TYR A 47 -15.14 -0.52 -13.24
CA TYR A 47 -15.35 0.53 -12.24
C TYR A 47 -16.79 0.50 -11.73
N ASP A 48 -16.95 0.85 -10.45
CA ASP A 48 -18.24 0.96 -9.77
C ASP A 48 -18.34 2.36 -9.14
N ALA A 49 -19.48 3.01 -9.32
CA ALA A 49 -19.69 4.33 -8.74
C ALA A 49 -19.81 4.23 -7.22
N ASP A 50 -18.94 4.93 -6.52
CA ASP A 50 -19.04 5.08 -5.06
C ASP A 50 -20.12 6.09 -4.70
N ALA A 51 -20.79 5.92 -3.56
CA ALA A 51 -21.86 6.81 -3.13
C ALA A 51 -21.38 8.24 -2.80
N ILE A 52 -20.11 8.37 -2.38
CA ILE A 52 -19.52 9.67 -2.01
C ILE A 52 -18.63 10.18 -3.15
N PHE A 53 -17.81 9.30 -3.73
CA PHE A 53 -16.75 9.68 -4.68
C PHE A 53 -17.15 9.50 -6.15
N GLY A 54 -18.32 8.93 -6.44
CA GLY A 54 -18.74 8.62 -7.81
C GLY A 54 -17.72 7.72 -8.52
N LEU A 55 -17.28 8.12 -9.72
CA LEU A 55 -16.22 7.47 -10.49
C LEU A 55 -14.85 8.15 -10.32
N HIS A 56 -14.73 9.12 -9.42
CA HIS A 56 -13.45 9.72 -9.08
C HIS A 56 -12.62 8.79 -8.18
N LYS A 57 -11.35 9.13 -8.01
CA LYS A 57 -10.51 8.44 -7.04
C LYS A 57 -11.04 8.68 -5.63
N GLN A 58 -11.16 7.63 -4.87
CA GLN A 58 -11.52 7.70 -3.47
C GLN A 58 -10.42 8.39 -2.67
N VAL A 59 -10.78 8.96 -1.54
CA VAL A 59 -9.85 9.57 -0.60
C VAL A 59 -9.98 8.82 0.72
N THR A 60 -8.85 8.44 1.31
CA THR A 60 -8.85 7.78 2.61
C THR A 60 -9.26 8.77 3.70
N ALA A 61 -9.96 8.29 4.73
CA ALA A 61 -10.41 9.13 5.84
C ALA A 61 -9.27 9.74 6.68
N ARG A 62 -8.03 9.36 6.43
CA ARG A 62 -6.84 9.77 7.17
C ARG A 62 -5.63 9.85 6.25
N ASN A 63 -4.73 10.78 6.54
CA ASN A 63 -3.46 10.87 5.82
C ASN A 63 -2.59 9.63 6.06
N ALA A 64 -1.95 9.14 5.01
CA ALA A 64 -0.97 8.08 5.11
C ALA A 64 0.24 8.55 5.94
N PRO A 65 0.72 7.76 6.90
CA PRO A 65 1.93 8.10 7.64
C PRO A 65 3.17 8.00 6.74
N SER A 66 4.25 8.65 7.18
CA SER A 66 5.56 8.46 6.54
C SER A 66 6.06 7.04 6.79
N ILE A 67 6.65 6.42 5.75
CA ILE A 67 7.38 5.15 5.89
C ILE A 67 8.82 5.35 6.38
N VAL A 68 9.37 6.59 6.24
CA VAL A 68 10.70 6.91 6.78
C VAL A 68 10.62 6.97 8.31
N ASN A 69 11.51 6.25 8.97
CA ASN A 69 11.56 6.06 10.43
C ASN A 69 10.36 5.29 11.02
N ALA A 70 9.48 4.72 10.22
CA ALA A 70 8.34 3.95 10.70
C ALA A 70 8.75 2.73 11.54
N ALA A 71 9.94 2.18 11.30
CA ALA A 71 10.51 1.05 12.04
C ALA A 71 10.72 1.32 13.54
N TYR A 72 10.81 2.58 13.94
CA TYR A 72 10.97 2.95 15.37
C TYR A 72 9.64 3.00 16.12
N ASN A 73 8.50 2.93 15.43
CA ASN A 73 7.19 2.99 16.06
C ASN A 73 6.77 1.60 16.57
N PRO A 74 6.44 1.46 17.86
CA PRO A 74 5.96 0.19 18.42
C PRO A 74 4.60 -0.22 17.85
N VAL A 75 3.82 0.73 17.38
CA VAL A 75 2.54 0.56 16.69
C VAL A 75 2.48 1.52 15.49
N GLN A 76 1.73 1.16 14.44
CA GLN A 76 1.55 2.05 13.30
C GLN A 76 0.19 2.73 13.34
N PHE A 77 0.10 3.86 12.61
CA PHE A 77 -0.98 4.82 12.64
C PHE A 77 -1.10 5.58 13.97
N TRP A 78 -1.70 6.78 13.94
CA TRP A 78 -1.86 7.63 15.11
C TRP A 78 -2.77 7.01 16.19
N ASP A 79 -3.67 6.11 15.79
CA ASP A 79 -4.58 5.38 16.69
C ASP A 79 -4.04 4.00 17.12
N GLY A 80 -2.84 3.62 16.68
CA GLY A 80 -2.16 2.39 17.09
C GLY A 80 -2.82 1.10 16.61
N ARG A 81 -3.76 1.15 15.65
CA ARG A 81 -4.51 -0.05 15.23
C ARG A 81 -3.67 -1.15 14.58
N ALA A 82 -2.54 -0.80 13.97
CA ALA A 82 -1.55 -1.80 13.56
C ALA A 82 -0.57 -2.02 14.72
N THR A 83 -0.84 -3.06 15.50
CA THR A 83 -0.11 -3.39 16.71
C THR A 83 1.22 -4.09 16.43
N GLY A 84 2.05 -4.26 17.46
CA GLY A 84 3.28 -5.05 17.36
C GLY A 84 3.05 -6.55 17.19
N THR A 85 1.82 -7.03 17.29
CA THR A 85 1.47 -8.43 17.03
C THR A 85 1.11 -8.60 15.56
N PHE A 86 1.77 -9.50 14.86
CA PHE A 86 1.44 -9.86 13.48
C PHE A 86 0.79 -11.23 13.43
N THR A 87 -0.39 -11.27 12.83
CA THR A 87 -1.21 -12.47 12.67
C THR A 87 -1.35 -12.79 11.20
N ASP A 88 -1.21 -14.06 10.84
CA ASP A 88 -1.48 -14.51 9.46
C ASP A 88 -2.96 -14.25 9.15
N PRO A 89 -3.26 -13.42 8.14
CA PRO A 89 -4.63 -13.02 7.84
C PRO A 89 -5.48 -14.14 7.20
N VAL A 90 -4.87 -15.28 6.85
CA VAL A 90 -5.58 -16.43 6.27
C VAL A 90 -5.91 -17.46 7.34
N THR A 91 -4.93 -17.80 8.18
CA THR A 91 -5.07 -18.85 9.22
C THR A 91 -5.47 -18.29 10.58
N ASN A 92 -5.38 -16.96 10.75
CA ASN A 92 -5.58 -16.26 12.02
C ASN A 92 -4.63 -16.71 13.14
N THR A 93 -3.46 -17.23 12.76
CA THR A 93 -2.41 -17.68 13.68
C THR A 93 -1.42 -16.54 13.93
N VAL A 94 -1.04 -16.32 15.20
CA VAL A 94 -0.02 -15.33 15.54
C VAL A 94 1.34 -15.83 15.01
N VAL A 95 1.95 -15.01 14.14
CA VAL A 95 3.27 -15.25 13.55
C VAL A 95 4.34 -14.62 14.44
N PHE A 96 4.16 -13.34 14.75
CA PHE A 96 5.03 -12.60 15.66
C PHE A 96 4.21 -11.97 16.78
N PRO A 97 4.47 -12.33 18.03
CA PRO A 97 3.67 -11.79 19.17
C PRO A 97 4.01 -10.33 19.48
N ASN A 98 5.20 -9.83 19.09
CA ASN A 98 5.69 -8.48 19.39
C ASN A 98 6.62 -7.96 18.31
N GLY A 99 6.76 -6.63 18.20
CA GLY A 99 7.76 -5.96 17.36
C GLY A 99 7.49 -5.98 15.86
N ALA A 100 6.30 -6.38 15.44
CA ALA A 100 5.92 -6.56 14.04
C ALA A 100 4.82 -5.57 13.58
N SER A 101 4.93 -4.32 14.02
CA SER A 101 3.94 -3.30 13.67
C SER A 101 3.95 -2.94 12.19
N LEU A 102 5.10 -3.04 11.51
CA LEU A 102 5.21 -2.84 10.07
C LEU A 102 4.54 -3.96 9.29
N GLU A 103 4.79 -5.22 9.64
CA GLU A 103 4.15 -6.39 9.05
C GLU A 103 2.63 -6.33 9.23
N SER A 104 2.19 -5.95 10.43
CA SER A 104 0.78 -5.77 10.76
C SER A 104 0.11 -4.68 9.91
N GLN A 105 0.82 -3.61 9.60
CA GLN A 105 0.34 -2.52 8.74
C GLN A 105 0.37 -2.89 7.26
N ALA A 106 1.44 -3.53 6.78
CA ALA A 106 1.75 -3.70 5.36
C ALA A 106 0.66 -4.44 4.56
N LEU A 107 -0.08 -5.34 5.18
CA LEU A 107 -1.14 -6.11 4.51
C LEU A 107 -2.50 -5.40 4.46
N GLY A 108 -2.69 -4.30 5.19
CA GLY A 108 -3.93 -3.53 5.16
C GLY A 108 -4.22 -2.91 3.79
N PRO A 109 -3.34 -2.04 3.26
CA PRO A 109 -3.54 -1.33 2.01
C PRO A 109 -3.76 -2.23 0.79
N VAL A 110 -3.07 -3.37 0.73
CA VAL A 110 -3.10 -4.28 -0.44
C VAL A 110 -4.44 -5.02 -0.63
N VAL A 111 -5.29 -5.01 0.39
CA VAL A 111 -6.66 -5.55 0.33
C VAL A 111 -7.73 -4.46 0.52
N SER A 112 -7.34 -3.23 0.73
CA SER A 112 -8.25 -2.10 0.91
C SER A 112 -8.82 -1.63 -0.44
N GLY A 113 -10.13 -1.68 -0.60
CA GLY A 113 -10.83 -1.22 -1.80
C GLY A 113 -10.78 0.29 -2.02
N VAL A 114 -10.30 1.05 -1.04
CA VAL A 114 -10.06 2.49 -1.15
C VAL A 114 -8.62 2.78 -1.58
N GLU A 115 -7.65 1.96 -1.13
CA GLU A 115 -6.21 2.27 -1.27
C GLU A 115 -5.57 1.60 -2.48
N MET A 116 -5.64 0.27 -2.61
CA MET A 116 -4.89 -0.48 -3.63
C MET A 116 -5.66 -1.63 -4.29
N ALA A 117 -6.85 -1.96 -3.82
CA ALA A 117 -7.56 -3.18 -4.21
C ALA A 117 -8.92 -2.90 -4.82
N HIS A 118 -9.43 -3.82 -5.64
CA HIS A 118 -10.86 -3.85 -5.93
C HIS A 118 -11.65 -4.24 -4.66
N THR A 119 -12.93 -3.91 -4.63
CA THR A 119 -13.83 -4.25 -3.53
C THR A 119 -13.81 -5.76 -3.26
N GLY A 120 -13.53 -6.12 -2.00
CA GLY A 120 -13.54 -7.51 -1.54
C GLY A 120 -12.31 -8.34 -1.90
N ARG A 121 -11.19 -7.73 -2.32
CA ARG A 121 -9.94 -8.48 -2.56
C ARG A 121 -9.50 -9.21 -1.31
N THR A 122 -9.09 -10.46 -1.50
CA THR A 122 -8.59 -11.34 -0.46
C THR A 122 -7.07 -11.50 -0.51
N ILE A 123 -6.45 -11.98 0.57
CA ILE A 123 -5.02 -12.30 0.59
C ILE A 123 -4.64 -13.41 -0.40
N PRO A 124 -5.41 -14.50 -0.56
CA PRO A 124 -5.14 -15.49 -1.61
C PRO A 124 -5.11 -14.91 -3.02
N GLU A 125 -6.01 -13.98 -3.34
CA GLU A 125 -5.99 -13.27 -4.64
C GLU A 125 -4.75 -12.37 -4.79
N LEU A 126 -4.34 -11.69 -3.73
CA LEU A 126 -3.08 -10.93 -3.72
C LEU A 126 -1.89 -11.85 -4.02
N VAL A 127 -1.78 -12.99 -3.31
CA VAL A 127 -0.73 -13.99 -3.51
C VAL A 127 -0.69 -14.48 -4.95
N ALA A 128 -1.85 -14.86 -5.51
CA ALA A 128 -1.95 -15.31 -6.90
C ALA A 128 -1.49 -14.21 -7.88
N ARG A 129 -1.84 -12.95 -7.61
CA ARG A 129 -1.45 -11.81 -8.43
C ARG A 129 0.05 -11.54 -8.37
N VAL A 130 0.66 -11.61 -7.19
CA VAL A 130 2.12 -11.48 -7.03
C VAL A 130 2.83 -12.62 -7.78
N ALA A 131 2.37 -13.87 -7.63
CA ALA A 131 2.95 -15.02 -8.31
C ALA A 131 2.91 -14.91 -9.84
N ALA A 132 1.84 -14.31 -10.40
CA ALA A 132 1.67 -14.09 -11.84
C ALA A 132 2.42 -12.86 -12.37
N SER A 133 2.92 -11.99 -11.50
CA SER A 133 3.57 -10.74 -11.89
C SER A 133 5.07 -10.92 -12.10
N ARG A 134 5.66 -10.02 -12.90
CA ARG A 134 7.11 -9.92 -13.00
C ARG A 134 7.65 -8.86 -12.06
N PRO A 135 8.73 -9.13 -11.31
CA PRO A 135 9.34 -8.15 -10.42
C PRO A 135 9.72 -6.86 -11.17
N LEU A 136 9.25 -5.72 -10.64
CA LEU A 136 9.55 -4.37 -11.14
C LEU A 136 9.25 -4.12 -12.62
N ALA A 137 8.44 -4.94 -13.29
CA ALA A 137 8.16 -4.84 -14.72
C ALA A 137 7.53 -3.51 -15.15
N LEU A 138 6.84 -2.81 -14.24
CA LEU A 138 6.19 -1.52 -14.48
C LEU A 138 7.01 -0.33 -13.95
N SER A 139 8.20 -0.58 -13.40
CA SER A 139 9.07 0.51 -12.92
C SER A 139 9.67 1.24 -14.11
N PRO A 140 9.47 2.57 -14.23
CA PRO A 140 10.03 3.34 -15.34
C PRO A 140 11.55 3.50 -15.26
N GLN A 141 12.11 3.33 -14.07
CA GLN A 141 13.53 3.47 -13.80
C GLN A 141 13.98 2.42 -12.80
N LEU A 142 15.00 1.65 -13.16
CA LEU A 142 15.69 0.72 -12.28
C LEU A 142 17.14 1.16 -12.15
N THR A 143 17.70 1.00 -10.95
CA THR A 143 19.14 1.20 -10.76
C THR A 143 19.94 0.12 -11.50
N PRO A 144 21.16 0.42 -11.98
CA PRO A 144 21.96 -0.51 -12.78
C PRO A 144 22.17 -1.90 -12.14
N ASP A 145 22.23 -1.95 -10.82
CA ASP A 145 22.39 -3.18 -10.03
C ASP A 145 21.10 -3.98 -9.91
N LEU A 146 19.92 -3.33 -9.90
CA LEU A 146 18.64 -4.03 -9.87
C LEU A 146 18.28 -4.69 -11.19
N VAL A 147 18.68 -4.09 -12.32
CA VAL A 147 18.38 -4.65 -13.66
C VAL A 147 18.83 -6.12 -13.78
N PRO A 148 20.12 -6.47 -13.58
CA PRO A 148 20.54 -7.86 -13.67
C PRO A 148 20.00 -8.72 -12.52
N PHE A 149 19.71 -8.14 -11.36
CA PHE A 149 19.16 -8.87 -10.23
C PHE A 149 17.73 -9.36 -10.48
N VAL A 150 16.87 -8.54 -11.12
CA VAL A 150 15.47 -8.92 -11.41
C VAL A 150 15.31 -9.57 -12.79
N ALA A 151 16.30 -9.45 -13.67
CA ALA A 151 16.22 -9.98 -15.01
C ALA A 151 15.97 -11.49 -14.98
N ASN A 152 14.95 -11.94 -15.71
CA ASN A 152 14.55 -13.35 -15.83
C ASN A 152 14.16 -14.04 -14.51
N ARG A 153 13.96 -13.30 -13.42
CA ARG A 153 13.46 -13.86 -12.16
C ARG A 153 11.96 -13.64 -12.03
N THR A 154 11.30 -14.63 -11.49
CA THR A 154 9.93 -14.55 -10.98
C THR A 154 9.93 -14.10 -9.52
N TYR A 155 8.77 -13.74 -8.97
CA TYR A 155 8.67 -13.54 -7.53
C TYR A 155 8.95 -14.82 -6.75
N ALA A 156 8.59 -16.00 -7.27
CA ALA A 156 8.94 -17.27 -6.63
C ALA A 156 10.47 -17.45 -6.49
N ASP A 157 11.24 -17.06 -7.51
CA ASP A 157 12.71 -17.10 -7.42
C ASP A 157 13.25 -16.13 -6.36
N LEU A 158 12.68 -14.92 -6.27
CA LEU A 158 13.07 -13.94 -5.26
C LEU A 158 12.68 -14.39 -3.85
N PHE A 159 11.51 -14.99 -3.68
CA PHE A 159 11.09 -15.57 -2.40
C PHE A 159 11.97 -16.75 -1.99
N ASN A 160 12.37 -17.59 -2.94
CA ASN A 160 13.31 -18.66 -2.67
C ASN A 160 14.69 -18.14 -2.21
N LEU A 161 15.16 -17.05 -2.81
CA LEU A 161 16.41 -16.41 -2.38
C LEU A 161 16.30 -15.80 -0.96
N ALA A 162 15.16 -15.20 -0.64
CA ALA A 162 14.96 -14.50 0.63
C ALA A 162 14.58 -15.44 1.80
N PHE A 163 13.74 -16.44 1.53
CA PHE A 163 13.12 -17.29 2.55
C PHE A 163 13.54 -18.78 2.48
N GLY A 164 14.36 -19.16 1.50
CA GLY A 164 14.81 -20.53 1.31
C GLY A 164 13.82 -21.48 0.63
N THR A 165 12.59 -21.00 0.33
CA THR A 165 11.59 -21.73 -0.45
C THR A 165 10.82 -20.78 -1.36
N PRO A 166 10.33 -21.24 -2.53
CA PRO A 166 9.64 -20.38 -3.51
C PRO A 166 8.21 -19.99 -3.13
N ASP A 167 7.73 -20.39 -1.95
CA ASP A 167 6.36 -20.20 -1.53
C ASP A 167 6.06 -18.72 -1.30
N ILE A 168 5.09 -18.18 -2.01
CA ILE A 168 4.57 -16.84 -1.83
C ILE A 168 3.35 -16.92 -0.92
N THR A 169 3.42 -16.26 0.24
CA THR A 169 2.32 -16.19 1.21
C THR A 169 2.04 -14.75 1.62
N GLY A 170 0.85 -14.47 2.16
CA GLY A 170 0.54 -13.15 2.71
C GLY A 170 1.53 -12.74 3.80
N VAL A 171 1.90 -13.67 4.68
CA VAL A 171 2.90 -13.46 5.74
C VAL A 171 4.23 -12.97 5.14
N ARG A 172 4.79 -13.71 4.20
CA ARG A 172 6.08 -13.37 3.58
C ARG A 172 6.03 -12.07 2.76
N ILE A 173 4.88 -11.75 2.18
CA ILE A 173 4.68 -10.44 1.51
C ILE A 173 4.77 -9.32 2.55
N GLY A 174 4.09 -9.45 3.70
CA GLY A 174 4.18 -8.49 4.80
C GLY A 174 5.61 -8.35 5.34
N GLU A 175 6.31 -9.47 5.57
CA GLU A 175 7.71 -9.50 6.01
C GLU A 175 8.65 -8.81 5.01
N ALA A 176 8.47 -9.05 3.71
CA ALA A 176 9.31 -8.44 2.67
C ALA A 176 9.12 -6.91 2.60
N ILE A 177 7.88 -6.42 2.71
CA ILE A 177 7.57 -4.99 2.77
C ILE A 177 8.20 -4.38 4.03
N ALA A 178 7.96 -4.97 5.19
CA ALA A 178 8.48 -4.50 6.46
C ALA A 178 10.03 -4.53 6.51
N ALA A 179 10.67 -5.53 5.91
CA ALA A 179 12.13 -5.58 5.78
C ALA A 179 12.66 -4.39 4.97
N TYR A 180 11.99 -4.03 3.86
CA TYR A 180 12.35 -2.85 3.09
C TYR A 180 12.14 -1.57 3.90
N GLU A 181 11.01 -1.40 4.55
CA GLU A 181 10.71 -0.21 5.35
C GLU A 181 11.72 -0.01 6.49
N ARG A 182 12.24 -1.08 7.07
CA ARG A 182 13.32 -1.03 8.08
C ARG A 182 14.62 -0.46 7.55
N THR A 183 14.83 -0.40 6.24
CA THR A 183 15.99 0.26 5.62
C THR A 183 15.79 1.78 5.45
N LEU A 184 14.55 2.26 5.61
CA LEU A 184 14.19 3.65 5.38
C LEU A 184 14.30 4.45 6.69
N PHE A 185 15.50 4.82 7.07
CA PHE A 185 15.73 5.64 8.25
C PHE A 185 16.57 6.87 7.93
N SER A 186 16.22 7.97 8.59
CA SER A 186 16.90 9.25 8.42
C SER A 186 17.98 9.38 9.52
N ASN A 187 19.21 9.00 9.19
CA ASN A 187 20.36 9.09 10.09
C ASN A 187 21.46 10.02 9.57
N GLN A 188 21.24 10.66 8.42
CA GLN A 188 22.17 11.57 7.76
C GLN A 188 21.61 13.00 7.65
N ALA A 189 20.52 13.30 8.35
CA ALA A 189 19.96 14.64 8.33
C ALA A 189 20.94 15.61 9.00
N PRO A 190 21.24 16.78 8.39
CA PRO A 190 22.00 17.82 9.05
C PRO A 190 21.22 18.34 10.26
N ILE A 191 21.91 18.53 11.39
CA ILE A 191 21.35 19.08 12.62
C ILE A 191 21.34 20.61 12.52
#